data_33744113f32eff083178988d4c982ad0
#
_entry.id   33744113f32eff083178988d4c982ad0
#
_cell.length_a   1.000
_cell.length_b   1.000
_cell.length_c   1.000
_cell.angle_alpha   90.00
_cell.angle_beta   90.00
_cell.angle_gamma   90.00
#
_symmetry.space_group_name_H-M   'P 1'
#
loop_
_entity.id
_entity.type
_entity.pdbx_description
1 polymer ?
#
loop_
_entity_poly.entity_id
_entity_poly.type
_entity_poly.pdbx_seq_one_letter_code
_entity_poly.pdbx_strand_id
1 'polypeptide(L)'
;MPVAWLGKMSDEHVLICVAWPYANGPLHLGHVAGCYLPPDIQFRYERAKGNRVLLVSGSDEHGTPITVTAEQLGVSPQDIIDKYHAINSRALLGLGCKWEPNIDSRGAEYGGALFNRTSDPQHEK
;
A
#
# COMPACT_ATOMS: atom_id res chain seq x y z
N MET A 1 36.50 9.59 13.32
CA MET A 1 36.67 8.98 11.99
C MET A 1 35.32 8.91 11.34
N PRO A 2 35.00 9.70 10.30
CA PRO A 2 33.74 9.57 9.59
C PRO A 2 33.83 8.31 8.73
N VAL A 3 32.97 7.34 9.01
CA VAL A 3 32.79 6.17 8.15
C VAL A 3 32.09 6.65 6.89
N ALA A 4 32.84 6.91 5.84
CA ALA A 4 32.32 7.24 4.52
C ALA A 4 31.73 5.96 3.90
N TRP A 5 30.48 5.67 4.19
CA TRP A 5 29.64 4.79 3.38
C TRP A 5 29.16 5.57 2.14
N LEU A 6 30.10 6.02 1.33
CA LEU A 6 29.81 6.45 -0.04
C LEU A 6 29.81 5.22 -0.94
N GLY A 7 28.91 4.29 -0.67
CA GLY A 7 28.51 3.31 -1.66
C GLY A 7 27.90 4.09 -2.83
N LYS A 8 28.41 3.86 -4.04
CA LYS A 8 27.85 4.36 -5.29
C LYS A 8 26.33 4.11 -5.24
N MET A 9 25.53 5.19 -5.21
CA MET A 9 24.08 5.04 -5.31
C MET A 9 23.80 4.26 -6.60
N SER A 10 23.19 3.10 -6.46
CA SER A 10 22.75 2.32 -7.60
C SER A 10 21.67 3.13 -8.31
N ASP A 11 21.77 3.28 -9.62
CA ASP A 11 20.75 3.93 -10.44
C ASP A 11 19.59 2.95 -10.78
N GLU A 12 19.51 1.85 -10.05
CA GLU A 12 18.47 0.87 -10.28
C GLU A 12 17.11 1.36 -9.77
N HIS A 13 16.09 1.18 -10.59
CA HIS A 13 14.70 1.43 -10.24
C HIS A 13 14.03 0.10 -9.95
N VAL A 14 13.50 -0.04 -8.75
CA VAL A 14 12.80 -1.25 -8.27
C VAL A 14 11.33 -0.93 -8.09
N LEU A 15 10.47 -1.64 -8.81
CA LEU A 15 9.02 -1.59 -8.62
C LEU A 15 8.57 -2.83 -7.88
N ILE A 16 7.90 -2.63 -6.74
CA ILE A 16 7.31 -3.70 -5.94
C ILE A 16 5.80 -3.54 -6.00
N CYS A 17 5.12 -4.50 -6.63
CA CYS A 17 3.66 -4.53 -6.71
C CYS A 17 3.11 -5.54 -5.72
N VAL A 18 2.17 -5.12 -4.89
CA VAL A 18 1.53 -5.94 -3.87
C VAL A 18 0.06 -6.12 -4.19
N ALA A 19 -0.47 -7.33 -3.96
CA ALA A 19 -1.88 -7.63 -4.19
C ALA A 19 -2.80 -6.68 -3.41
N TRP A 20 -3.91 -6.29 -4.04
CA TRP A 20 -4.91 -5.40 -3.47
C TRP A 20 -5.99 -6.21 -2.75
N PRO A 21 -6.18 -6.02 -1.44
CA PRO A 21 -7.25 -6.69 -0.72
C PRO A 21 -8.59 -6.05 -1.03
N TYR A 22 -9.65 -6.85 -1.05
CA TYR A 22 -11.01 -6.33 -1.07
C TYR A 22 -11.29 -5.50 0.20
N ALA A 23 -11.90 -4.33 0.02
CA ALA A 23 -12.31 -3.47 1.13
C ALA A 23 -13.65 -3.95 1.74
N ASN A 24 -13.77 -5.25 2.10
CA ASN A 24 -14.97 -5.86 2.65
C ASN A 24 -14.81 -6.41 4.07
N GLY A 25 -13.60 -6.31 4.63
CA GLY A 25 -13.26 -6.80 5.96
C GLY A 25 -11.92 -6.31 6.45
N PRO A 26 -11.61 -6.50 7.75
CA PRO A 26 -10.29 -6.15 8.30
C PRO A 26 -9.23 -7.13 7.80
N LEU A 27 -7.99 -6.65 7.66
CA LEU A 27 -6.85 -7.51 7.43
C LEU A 27 -6.62 -8.40 8.65
N HIS A 28 -6.42 -9.69 8.44
CA HIS A 28 -6.02 -10.61 9.49
C HIS A 28 -4.50 -10.89 9.43
N LEU A 29 -3.98 -11.57 10.45
CA LEU A 29 -2.55 -11.84 10.59
C LEU A 29 -1.93 -12.52 9.37
N GLY A 30 -2.67 -13.42 8.70
CA GLY A 30 -2.20 -14.09 7.48
C GLY A 30 -2.00 -13.12 6.30
N HIS A 31 -2.89 -12.13 6.13
CA HIS A 31 -2.70 -11.07 5.14
C HIS A 31 -1.45 -10.25 5.46
N VAL A 32 -1.30 -9.84 6.72
CA VAL A 32 -0.18 -9.01 7.16
C VAL A 32 1.15 -9.74 6.97
N ALA A 33 1.27 -10.95 7.51
CA ALA A 33 2.52 -11.71 7.51
C ALA A 33 2.89 -12.25 6.12
N GLY A 34 1.88 -12.64 5.31
CA GLY A 34 2.12 -13.29 4.03
C GLY A 34 2.13 -12.34 2.83
N CYS A 35 1.41 -11.21 2.91
CA CYS A 35 1.22 -10.35 1.75
C CYS A 35 1.82 -8.95 1.93
N TYR A 36 1.74 -8.33 3.12
CA TYR A 36 2.09 -6.91 3.28
C TYR A 36 3.43 -6.66 3.95
N LEU A 37 3.83 -7.43 4.96
CA LEU A 37 5.14 -7.28 5.60
C LEU A 37 6.32 -7.65 4.70
N PRO A 38 6.30 -8.77 3.95
CA PRO A 38 7.44 -9.12 3.11
C PRO A 38 7.81 -8.05 2.08
N PRO A 39 6.87 -7.45 1.31
CA PRO A 39 7.19 -6.38 0.39
C PRO A 39 7.61 -5.08 1.10
N ASP A 40 7.12 -4.75 2.29
CA ASP A 40 7.60 -3.61 3.07
C ASP A 40 9.06 -3.82 3.53
N ILE A 41 9.42 -5.03 3.95
CA ILE A 41 10.80 -5.40 4.27
C ILE A 41 11.70 -5.28 3.04
N GLN A 42 11.27 -5.79 1.88
CA GLN A 42 11.99 -5.68 0.62
C GLN A 42 12.17 -4.20 0.21
N PHE A 43 11.12 -3.39 0.32
CA PHE A 43 11.16 -1.97 0.06
C PHE A 43 12.24 -1.25 0.90
N ARG A 44 12.26 -1.51 2.21
CA ARG A 44 13.26 -0.93 3.12
C ARG A 44 14.67 -1.41 2.81
N TYR A 45 14.83 -2.68 2.50
CA TYR A 45 16.11 -3.28 2.14
C TYR A 45 16.68 -2.65 0.86
N GLU A 46 15.89 -2.56 -0.19
CA GLU A 46 16.34 -1.95 -1.46
C GLU A 46 16.66 -0.46 -1.30
N ARG A 47 15.89 0.27 -0.51
CA ARG A 47 16.22 1.66 -0.18
C ARG A 47 17.52 1.79 0.61
N ALA A 48 17.78 0.87 1.54
CA ALA A 48 19.02 0.86 2.31
C ALA A 48 20.25 0.58 1.42
N LYS A 49 20.08 -0.15 0.33
CA LYS A 49 21.10 -0.35 -0.71
C LYS A 49 21.37 0.91 -1.57
N GLY A 50 20.51 1.90 -1.49
CA GLY A 50 20.60 3.12 -2.30
C GLY A 50 19.82 3.07 -3.62
N ASN A 51 18.96 2.05 -3.83
CA ASN A 51 18.10 1.94 -5.00
C ASN A 51 16.92 2.92 -4.90
N ARG A 52 16.41 3.34 -6.06
CA ARG A 52 15.12 4.04 -6.16
C ARG A 52 13.99 3.00 -6.16
N VAL A 53 13.13 3.05 -5.16
CA VAL A 53 12.11 2.01 -4.97
C VAL A 53 10.71 2.62 -4.94
N LEU A 54 9.82 2.06 -5.74
CA LEU A 54 8.39 2.33 -5.66
C LEU A 54 7.67 1.05 -5.20
N LEU A 55 6.91 1.17 -4.11
CA LEU A 55 6.05 0.11 -3.59
C LEU A 55 4.60 0.50 -3.81
N VAL A 56 3.84 -0.32 -4.52
CA VAL A 56 2.46 -0.03 -4.92
C VAL A 56 1.52 -1.11 -4.41
N SER A 57 0.45 -0.68 -3.75
CA SER A 57 -0.71 -1.48 -3.39
C SER A 57 -1.95 -0.59 -3.28
N GLY A 58 -3.07 -1.14 -2.85
CA GLY A 58 -4.31 -0.38 -2.68
C GLY A 58 -5.43 -1.25 -2.14
N SER A 59 -6.64 -0.71 -2.11
CA SER A 59 -7.86 -1.45 -1.84
C SER A 59 -8.58 -1.77 -3.15
N ASP A 60 -8.94 -3.04 -3.34
CA ASP A 60 -9.89 -3.41 -4.38
C ASP A 60 -11.30 -3.09 -3.88
N GLU A 61 -11.92 -2.11 -4.53
CA GLU A 61 -13.20 -1.55 -4.14
C GLU A 61 -14.34 -2.01 -5.04
N HIS A 62 -14.04 -2.85 -6.03
CA HIS A 62 -15.02 -3.39 -6.95
C HIS A 62 -15.11 -4.92 -6.82
N GLY A 63 -16.28 -5.43 -6.60
CA GLY A 63 -16.50 -6.87 -6.62
C GLY A 63 -17.62 -7.36 -5.72
N THR A 64 -18.09 -8.57 -6.04
CA THR A 64 -19.14 -9.28 -5.32
C THR A 64 -18.95 -9.36 -3.81
N PRO A 65 -17.71 -9.55 -3.25
CA PRO A 65 -17.53 -9.62 -1.81
C PRO A 65 -18.01 -8.36 -1.07
N ILE A 66 -17.84 -7.18 -1.67
CA ILE A 66 -18.26 -5.90 -1.06
C ILE A 66 -19.79 -5.80 -1.09
N THR A 67 -20.41 -6.11 -2.22
CA THR A 67 -21.88 -6.07 -2.37
C THR A 67 -22.55 -7.02 -1.39
N VAL A 68 -22.06 -8.26 -1.28
CA VAL A 68 -22.59 -9.25 -0.33
C VAL A 68 -22.47 -8.77 1.12
N THR A 69 -21.31 -8.21 1.49
CA THR A 69 -21.12 -7.67 2.85
C THR A 69 -22.07 -6.49 3.11
N ALA A 70 -22.26 -5.60 2.15
CA ALA A 70 -23.18 -4.48 2.25
C ALA A 70 -24.64 -4.93 2.45
N GLU A 71 -25.09 -5.90 1.65
CA GLU A 71 -26.42 -6.50 1.77
C GLU A 71 -26.65 -7.15 3.14
N GLN A 72 -25.67 -7.93 3.63
CA GLN A 72 -25.75 -8.59 4.95
C GLN A 72 -25.83 -7.59 6.10
N LEU A 73 -25.20 -6.43 5.97
CA LEU A 73 -25.18 -5.40 7.01
C LEU A 73 -26.27 -4.34 6.82
N GLY A 74 -27.01 -4.36 5.71
CA GLY A 74 -28.05 -3.38 5.40
C GLY A 74 -27.53 -1.95 5.18
N VAL A 75 -26.33 -1.81 4.63
CA VAL A 75 -25.67 -0.54 4.35
C VAL A 75 -25.29 -0.43 2.88
N SER A 76 -24.86 0.75 2.43
CA SER A 76 -24.37 0.91 1.06
C SER A 76 -23.00 0.24 0.85
N PRO A 77 -22.68 -0.23 -0.38
CA PRO A 77 -21.33 -0.68 -0.71
C PRO A 77 -20.26 0.36 -0.40
N GLN A 78 -20.55 1.63 -0.60
CA GLN A 78 -19.62 2.72 -0.32
C GLN A 78 -19.27 2.83 1.18
N ASP A 79 -20.25 2.64 2.08
CA ASP A 79 -20.01 2.65 3.53
C ASP A 79 -19.07 1.50 3.95
N ILE A 80 -19.18 0.33 3.30
CA ILE A 80 -18.30 -0.81 3.53
C ILE A 80 -16.87 -0.47 3.10
N ILE A 81 -16.71 0.05 1.89
CA ILE A 81 -15.43 0.44 1.32
C ILE A 81 -14.72 1.46 2.22
N ASP A 82 -15.38 2.56 2.54
CA ASP A 82 -14.81 3.65 3.34
C ASP A 82 -14.38 3.16 4.72
N LYS A 83 -15.22 2.35 5.37
CA LYS A 83 -14.94 1.75 6.66
C LYS A 83 -13.68 0.87 6.63
N TYR A 84 -13.64 -0.10 5.71
CA TYR A 84 -12.57 -1.10 5.72
C TYR A 84 -11.28 -0.60 5.08
N HIS A 85 -11.35 0.29 4.09
CA HIS A 85 -10.15 0.99 3.63
C HIS A 85 -9.46 1.75 4.77
N ALA A 86 -10.22 2.51 5.56
CA ALA A 86 -9.68 3.27 6.70
C ALA A 86 -9.11 2.35 7.80
N ILE A 87 -9.76 1.22 8.10
CA ILE A 87 -9.28 0.24 9.08
C ILE A 87 -7.98 -0.39 8.61
N ASN A 88 -7.93 -0.86 7.36
CA ASN A 88 -6.81 -1.57 6.79
C ASN A 88 -5.58 -0.65 6.64
N SER A 89 -5.77 0.58 6.15
CA SER A 89 -4.71 1.59 6.07
C SER A 89 -4.11 1.89 7.44
N ARG A 90 -4.94 2.09 8.47
CA ARG A 90 -4.47 2.31 9.86
C ARG A 90 -3.74 1.11 10.43
N ALA A 91 -4.18 -0.12 10.13
CA ALA A 91 -3.50 -1.32 10.58
C ALA A 91 -2.09 -1.44 9.99
N LEU A 92 -1.94 -1.20 8.69
CA LEU A 92 -0.64 -1.21 8.00
C LEU A 92 0.29 -0.10 8.53
N LEU A 93 -0.22 1.11 8.70
CA LEU A 93 0.54 2.22 9.29
C LEU A 93 0.95 1.94 10.73
N GLY A 94 0.06 1.34 11.54
CA GLY A 94 0.34 0.95 12.92
C GLY A 94 1.42 -0.11 13.05
N LEU A 95 1.61 -0.95 12.04
CA LEU A 95 2.72 -1.90 11.94
C LEU A 95 4.03 -1.24 11.47
N GLY A 96 4.00 0.05 11.18
CA GLY A 96 5.12 0.79 10.69
C GLY A 96 5.38 0.60 9.18
N CYS A 97 4.47 -0.04 8.45
CA CYS A 97 4.50 -0.04 7.00
C CYS A 97 4.30 1.40 6.51
N LYS A 98 5.29 1.94 5.81
CA LYS A 98 5.25 3.33 5.34
C LYS A 98 4.48 3.46 4.02
N TRP A 99 3.20 3.14 4.08
CA TRP A 99 2.28 3.35 2.97
C TRP A 99 1.73 4.78 3.03
N GLU A 100 2.03 5.59 2.04
CA GLU A 100 1.50 6.95 1.95
C GLU A 100 0.25 6.96 1.05
N PRO A 101 -0.86 7.54 1.50
CA PRO A 101 -2.11 7.52 0.73
C PRO A 101 -2.09 8.39 -0.53
N ASN A 102 -1.14 9.30 -0.66
CA ASN A 102 -0.98 10.14 -1.85
C ASN A 102 0.50 10.49 -2.04
N ILE A 103 1.12 9.89 -3.02
CA ILE A 103 2.45 10.32 -3.48
C ILE A 103 2.21 11.33 -4.61
N ASP A 104 2.58 12.58 -4.36
CA ASP A 104 2.69 13.58 -5.44
C ASP A 104 3.83 13.17 -6.40
N SER A 105 3.90 13.83 -7.55
CA SER A 105 4.93 13.56 -8.57
C SER A 105 6.36 13.61 -8.03
N ARG A 106 6.61 14.31 -6.93
CA ARG A 106 7.92 14.39 -6.26
C ARG A 106 8.22 13.16 -5.43
N GLY A 107 7.22 12.59 -4.74
CA GLY A 107 7.37 11.32 -4.03
C GLY A 107 7.68 10.17 -4.97
N ALA A 108 7.08 10.13 -6.15
CA ALA A 108 7.39 9.16 -7.19
C ALA A 108 8.83 9.29 -7.74
N GLU A 109 9.37 10.50 -7.79
CA GLU A 109 10.74 10.76 -8.26
C GLU A 109 11.81 10.20 -7.30
N TYR A 110 11.55 10.22 -5.99
CA TYR A 110 12.50 9.76 -4.96
C TYR A 110 12.22 8.35 -4.42
N GLY A 111 11.19 7.69 -4.93
CA GLY A 111 10.71 6.41 -4.45
C GLY A 111 9.86 6.53 -3.18
N GLY A 112 8.73 5.86 -3.16
CA GLY A 112 7.79 5.89 -2.06
C GLY A 112 6.94 4.62 -2.01
N ALA A 113 6.07 4.53 -1.02
CA ALA A 113 5.10 3.46 -0.90
C ALA A 113 3.69 4.05 -1.02
N LEU A 114 2.94 3.56 -1.99
CA LEU A 114 1.60 4.04 -2.31
C LEU A 114 0.55 2.98 -1.96
N PHE A 115 -0.43 3.38 -1.13
CA PHE A 115 -1.62 2.59 -0.88
C PHE A 115 -2.84 3.35 -1.36
N ASN A 116 -3.35 2.97 -2.52
CA ASN A 116 -4.36 3.72 -3.25
C ASN A 116 -5.74 3.03 -3.23
N ARG A 117 -6.74 3.73 -3.75
CA ARG A 117 -8.10 3.21 -3.95
C ARG A 117 -8.37 3.00 -5.43
N THR A 118 -9.06 1.89 -5.78
CA THR A 118 -9.46 1.67 -7.19
C THR A 118 -10.54 2.64 -7.65
N SER A 119 -11.31 3.19 -6.72
CA SER A 119 -12.38 4.16 -7.00
C SER A 119 -11.93 5.63 -6.90
N ASP A 120 -10.62 5.89 -6.81
CA ASP A 120 -10.12 7.27 -6.72
C ASP A 120 -10.41 8.03 -8.02
N PRO A 121 -11.23 9.12 -7.99
CA PRO A 121 -11.60 9.88 -9.20
C PRO A 121 -10.41 10.56 -9.90
N GLN A 122 -9.24 10.61 -9.28
CA GLN A 122 -8.05 11.20 -9.88
C GLN A 122 -7.42 10.34 -10.99
N HIS A 123 -7.81 9.07 -11.09
CA HIS A 123 -7.34 8.17 -12.15
C HIS A 123 -8.22 8.14 -13.40
N GLU A 124 -9.35 8.85 -13.43
CA GLU A 124 -10.24 8.94 -14.60
C GLU A 124 -9.93 10.11 -15.54
N LYS A 125 -8.73 10.72 -15.46
CA LYS A 125 -8.33 11.82 -16.33
C LYS A 125 -7.08 11.51 -17.14
#